data_dfcb1fd01fd97640d9131ff646d9106f
#
_entry.id   dfcb1fd01fd97640d9131ff646d9106f
#
_cell.length_a   1.000
_cell.length_b   1.000
_cell.length_c   1.000
_cell.angle_alpha   90.00
_cell.angle_beta   90.00
_cell.angle_gamma   90.00
#
_symmetry.space_group_name_H-M   'P 1'
#
loop_
_entity.id
_entity.type
_entity.pdbx_description
1 polymer ?
#
loop_
_entity_poly.entity_id
_entity_poly.type
_entity_poly.pdbx_seq_one_letter_code
_entity_poly.pdbx_strand_id
1 'polypeptide(L)'
;MSNSISIIGSTDGPTSVFLAGNPGLNWLNLFGLIFVILLLTPNIIYALKAKNQQNKCTNKFMNVVEQISRYGCMILMVFHFGIAEFGFPSVGAFLVYLFGSALLLISYWVVWILYFHKQTYGKQIALAVIPTCQFVLSGVTMRYGLLITFGIVFGIAHIYVTSKNRVA
;
A
#
# COMPACT_ATOMS: atom_id res chain seq x y z
N MET A 1 -38.22 -7.33 6.14
CA MET A 1 -36.86 -7.24 6.69
C MET A 1 -36.63 -5.77 7.07
N SER A 2 -36.71 -5.48 8.35
CA SER A 2 -36.65 -4.12 8.88
C SER A 2 -35.21 -3.66 8.91
N ASN A 3 -34.88 -2.64 8.10
CA ASN A 3 -33.62 -1.91 8.23
C ASN A 3 -33.65 -1.12 9.54
N SER A 4 -33.09 -1.69 10.60
CA SER A 4 -32.85 -0.95 11.82
C SER A 4 -31.63 -0.05 11.61
N ILE A 5 -31.89 1.22 11.30
CA ILE A 5 -30.87 2.28 11.39
C ILE A 5 -30.66 2.52 12.88
N SER A 6 -29.64 1.92 13.47
CA SER A 6 -29.20 2.27 14.81
C SER A 6 -28.42 3.58 14.73
N ILE A 7 -29.08 4.70 15.03
CA ILE A 7 -28.42 5.97 15.28
C ILE A 7 -27.80 5.84 16.68
N ILE A 8 -26.55 5.42 16.74
CA ILE A 8 -25.76 5.50 17.97
C ILE A 8 -25.28 6.94 18.05
N GLY A 9 -26.07 7.76 18.75
CA GLY A 9 -25.68 9.11 19.15
C GLY A 9 -24.58 9.03 20.21
N SER A 10 -23.33 9.00 19.76
CA SER A 10 -22.17 9.35 20.59
C SER A 10 -21.85 10.82 20.38
N THR A 11 -21.37 11.48 21.43
CA THR A 11 -21.00 12.91 21.47
C THR A 11 -19.91 13.34 20.49
N ASP A 12 -19.47 12.44 19.63
CA ASP A 12 -18.47 12.66 18.59
C ASP A 12 -19.20 12.97 17.28
N GLY A 13 -19.31 14.22 16.96
CA GLY A 13 -19.88 14.90 15.82
C GLY A 13 -20.20 14.16 14.50
N PRO A 14 -20.64 14.86 13.46
CA PRO A 14 -21.24 14.30 12.23
C PRO A 14 -20.35 13.37 11.40
N THR A 15 -19.07 13.19 11.77
CA THR A 15 -18.11 12.33 11.10
C THR A 15 -18.31 10.82 11.34
N SER A 16 -18.94 10.44 12.45
CA SER A 16 -19.27 9.02 12.71
C SER A 16 -20.34 8.48 11.75
N VAL A 17 -21.23 9.34 11.27
CA VAL A 17 -22.28 8.99 10.29
C VAL A 17 -21.69 8.69 8.91
N PHE A 18 -20.64 9.36 8.52
CA PHE A 18 -19.99 9.13 7.21
C PHE A 18 -19.23 7.80 7.15
N LEU A 19 -18.70 7.33 8.28
CA LEU A 19 -17.98 6.05 8.38
C LEU A 19 -18.92 4.86 8.58
N ALA A 20 -20.11 5.07 9.17
CA ALA A 20 -21.12 4.03 9.41
C ALA A 20 -22.08 3.81 8.21
N GLY A 21 -22.11 4.71 7.26
CA GLY A 21 -23.07 4.76 6.16
C GLY A 21 -22.71 3.95 4.92
N ASN A 22 -21.95 2.83 5.03
CA ASN A 22 -21.63 2.06 3.83
C ASN A 22 -22.54 0.82 3.71
N PRO A 23 -23.54 0.84 2.81
CA PRO A 23 -24.43 -0.30 2.61
C PRO A 23 -23.66 -1.41 1.86
N GLY A 24 -23.09 -2.35 2.59
CA GLY A 24 -22.77 -3.67 2.04
C GLY A 24 -21.38 -3.91 1.46
N LEU A 25 -20.45 -2.95 1.47
CA LEU A 25 -19.09 -3.13 0.96
C LEU A 25 -18.02 -3.11 2.08
N ASN A 26 -18.35 -3.64 3.26
CA ASN A 26 -17.42 -3.67 4.41
C ASN A 26 -16.14 -4.48 4.17
N TRP A 27 -16.07 -5.24 3.08
CA TRP A 27 -14.93 -6.06 2.70
C TRP A 27 -13.98 -5.37 1.70
N LEU A 28 -14.38 -4.20 1.14
CA LEU A 28 -13.62 -3.47 0.12
C LEU A 28 -13.18 -2.08 0.63
N ASN A 29 -11.88 -1.85 0.71
CA ASN A 29 -11.31 -0.53 0.95
C ASN A 29 -11.12 0.22 -0.37
N LEU A 30 -12.07 1.09 -0.71
CA LEU A 30 -12.04 1.86 -1.96
C LEU A 30 -10.82 2.79 -2.06
N PHE A 31 -10.43 3.44 -0.95
CA PHE A 31 -9.23 4.28 -0.92
C PHE A 31 -7.97 3.43 -1.12
N GLY A 32 -7.90 2.25 -0.48
CA GLY A 32 -6.82 1.29 -0.69
C GLY A 32 -6.70 0.85 -2.15
N LEU A 33 -7.83 0.58 -2.81
CA LEU A 33 -7.86 0.23 -4.22
C LEU A 33 -7.29 1.36 -5.09
N ILE A 34 -7.71 2.60 -4.87
CA ILE A 34 -7.21 3.77 -5.61
C ILE A 34 -5.69 3.90 -5.42
N PHE A 35 -5.19 3.81 -4.19
CA PHE A 35 -3.76 3.91 -3.92
C PHE A 35 -2.96 2.78 -4.57
N VAL A 36 -3.47 1.54 -4.56
CA VAL A 36 -2.82 0.40 -5.22
C VAL A 36 -2.75 0.62 -6.74
N ILE A 37 -3.82 1.07 -7.37
CA ILE A 37 -3.84 1.36 -8.82
C ILE A 37 -2.79 2.44 -9.14
N LEU A 38 -2.75 3.53 -8.36
CA LEU A 38 -1.82 4.62 -8.58
C LEU A 38 -0.35 4.22 -8.31
N LEU A 39 -0.09 3.29 -7.38
CA LEU A 39 1.24 2.71 -7.16
C LEU A 39 1.67 1.79 -8.31
N LEU A 40 0.73 1.03 -8.88
CA LEU A 40 1.03 0.10 -9.97
C LEU A 40 1.29 0.82 -11.30
N THR A 41 0.63 1.95 -11.54
CA THR A 41 0.70 2.66 -12.82
C THR A 41 2.14 2.90 -13.30
N PRO A 42 3.05 3.55 -12.54
CA PRO A 42 4.41 3.77 -13.02
C PRO A 42 5.23 2.48 -13.15
N ASN A 43 4.94 1.46 -12.32
CA ASN A 43 5.60 0.15 -12.44
C ASN A 43 5.23 -0.55 -13.75
N ILE A 44 3.97 -0.49 -14.16
CA ILE A 44 3.50 -1.05 -15.43
C ILE A 44 4.13 -0.30 -16.59
N ILE A 45 4.16 1.04 -16.55
CA ILE A 45 4.81 1.85 -17.58
C ILE A 45 6.30 1.47 -17.72
N TYR A 46 6.99 1.30 -16.58
CA TYR A 46 8.39 0.89 -16.59
C TYR A 46 8.57 -0.52 -17.17
N ALA A 47 7.75 -1.48 -16.75
CA ALA A 47 7.81 -2.85 -17.26
C ALA A 47 7.58 -2.94 -18.76
N LEU A 48 6.69 -2.11 -19.32
CA LEU A 48 6.44 -2.04 -20.76
C LEU A 48 7.62 -1.42 -21.53
N LYS A 49 8.31 -0.43 -20.93
CA LYS A 49 9.48 0.21 -21.54
C LYS A 49 10.76 -0.62 -21.42
N ALA A 50 10.91 -1.35 -20.32
CA ALA A 50 12.14 -2.06 -19.95
C ALA A 50 12.04 -3.58 -20.19
N LYS A 51 11.42 -3.99 -21.31
CA LYS A 51 11.15 -5.41 -21.66
C LYS A 51 12.34 -6.37 -21.58
N ASN A 52 13.58 -5.88 -21.58
CA ASN A 52 14.80 -6.70 -21.64
C ASN A 52 15.63 -6.66 -20.34
N GLN A 53 15.13 -6.06 -19.26
CA GLN A 53 15.89 -6.10 -18.00
C GLN A 53 15.74 -7.47 -17.32
N GLN A 54 16.84 -8.23 -17.36
CA GLN A 54 16.92 -9.51 -16.63
C GLN A 54 17.11 -9.25 -15.14
N ASN A 55 16.40 -10.02 -14.31
CA ASN A 55 16.60 -10.02 -12.86
C ASN A 55 17.97 -10.62 -12.54
N LYS A 56 18.87 -9.80 -12.01
CA LYS A 56 20.24 -10.18 -11.62
C LYS A 56 20.27 -10.90 -10.26
N CYS A 57 19.16 -10.89 -9.51
CA CYS A 57 19.10 -11.56 -8.22
C CYS A 57 18.97 -13.07 -8.40
N THR A 58 20.04 -13.81 -8.06
CA THR A 58 20.12 -15.28 -8.17
C THR A 58 19.40 -16.01 -7.03
N ASN A 59 19.07 -15.30 -5.95
CA ASN A 59 18.37 -15.90 -4.80
C ASN A 59 16.88 -16.06 -5.12
N LYS A 60 16.52 -17.28 -5.57
CA LYS A 60 15.13 -17.63 -5.91
C LYS A 60 14.18 -17.48 -4.72
N PHE A 61 14.62 -17.82 -3.51
CA PHE A 61 13.80 -17.73 -2.31
C PHE A 61 13.38 -16.28 -2.04
N MET A 62 14.33 -15.33 -2.06
CA MET A 62 14.02 -13.92 -1.84
C MET A 62 13.13 -13.33 -2.94
N ASN A 63 13.31 -13.75 -4.19
CA ASN A 63 12.43 -13.35 -5.28
C ASN A 63 10.98 -13.84 -5.07
N VAL A 64 10.80 -15.08 -4.60
CA VAL A 64 9.47 -15.64 -4.31
C VAL A 64 8.82 -14.94 -3.12
N VAL A 65 9.57 -14.74 -2.03
CA VAL A 65 9.09 -14.01 -0.84
C VAL A 65 8.66 -12.59 -1.21
N GLU A 66 9.44 -11.90 -2.02
CA GLU A 66 9.14 -10.55 -2.51
C GLU A 66 7.85 -10.52 -3.32
N GLN A 67 7.65 -11.48 -4.23
CA GLN A 67 6.43 -11.55 -5.04
C GLN A 67 5.19 -11.86 -4.19
N ILE A 68 5.27 -12.88 -3.32
CA ILE A 68 4.14 -13.27 -2.46
C ILE A 68 3.75 -12.12 -1.53
N SER A 69 4.73 -11.50 -0.88
CA SER A 69 4.46 -10.40 0.04
C SER A 69 3.95 -9.14 -0.68
N ARG A 70 4.42 -8.85 -1.88
CA ARG A 70 3.92 -7.76 -2.73
C ARG A 70 2.44 -7.91 -3.04
N TYR A 71 2.05 -9.05 -3.62
CA TYR A 71 0.64 -9.30 -3.94
C TYR A 71 -0.20 -9.42 -2.67
N GLY A 72 0.33 -10.02 -1.61
CA GLY A 72 -0.31 -10.07 -0.30
C GLY A 72 -0.64 -8.68 0.24
N CYS A 73 0.32 -7.73 0.22
CA CYS A 73 0.08 -6.34 0.62
C CYS A 73 -1.01 -5.67 -0.22
N MET A 74 -0.98 -5.84 -1.55
CA MET A 74 -1.97 -5.25 -2.44
C MET A 74 -3.38 -5.79 -2.16
N ILE A 75 -3.51 -7.10 -2.00
CA ILE A 75 -4.79 -7.75 -1.70
C ILE A 75 -5.30 -7.30 -0.32
N LEU A 76 -4.45 -7.33 0.72
CA LEU A 76 -4.82 -6.94 2.08
C LEU A 76 -5.13 -5.44 2.21
N MET A 77 -4.56 -4.58 1.37
CA MET A 77 -4.87 -3.15 1.35
C MET A 77 -6.24 -2.86 0.73
N VAL A 78 -6.67 -3.71 -0.21
CA VAL A 78 -7.94 -3.58 -0.95
C VAL A 78 -9.06 -4.36 -0.26
N PHE A 79 -8.78 -5.60 0.16
CA PHE A 79 -9.78 -6.51 0.70
C PHE A 79 -9.59 -6.74 2.20
N HIS A 80 -10.71 -6.73 2.90
CA HIS A 80 -10.77 -7.09 4.30
C HIS A 80 -11.32 -8.51 4.48
N PHE A 81 -10.51 -9.38 5.07
CA PHE A 81 -10.86 -10.81 5.24
C PHE A 81 -11.49 -11.15 6.61
N GLY A 82 -11.83 -10.17 7.42
CA GLY A 82 -12.50 -10.39 8.72
C GLY A 82 -11.67 -11.07 9.82
N ILE A 83 -10.37 -11.29 9.59
CA ILE A 83 -9.48 -12.05 10.49
C ILE A 83 -8.94 -11.16 11.63
N ALA A 84 -9.03 -9.84 11.51
CA ALA A 84 -8.54 -8.88 12.49
C ALA A 84 -9.48 -7.68 12.57
N GLU A 85 -9.35 -6.87 13.65
CA GLU A 85 -10.04 -5.59 13.73
C GLU A 85 -9.65 -4.72 12.54
N PHE A 86 -10.63 -4.33 11.76
CA PHE A 86 -10.46 -3.45 10.61
C PHE A 86 -11.25 -2.18 10.81
N GLY A 87 -10.60 -1.07 10.60
CA GLY A 87 -11.24 0.22 10.64
C GLY A 87 -10.34 1.29 11.21
N PHE A 88 -10.71 2.52 10.96
CA PHE A 88 -9.97 3.64 11.53
C PHE A 88 -10.44 3.87 12.98
N PRO A 89 -9.52 3.82 13.97
CA PRO A 89 -9.87 3.99 15.37
C PRO A 89 -10.34 5.42 15.70
N SER A 90 -10.03 6.37 14.84
CA SER A 90 -10.40 7.78 15.01
C SER A 90 -10.37 8.52 13.66
N VAL A 91 -11.02 9.67 13.62
CA VAL A 91 -10.94 10.58 12.46
C VAL A 91 -9.50 11.01 12.20
N GLY A 92 -8.70 11.23 13.26
CA GLY A 92 -7.29 11.53 13.11
C GLY A 92 -6.50 10.44 12.40
N ALA A 93 -6.76 9.16 12.72
CA ALA A 93 -6.12 8.02 12.04
C ALA A 93 -6.50 7.98 10.55
N PHE A 94 -7.76 8.28 10.21
CA PHE A 94 -8.21 8.37 8.82
C PHE A 94 -7.52 9.53 8.08
N LEU A 95 -7.39 10.70 8.71
CA LEU A 95 -6.69 11.83 8.09
C LEU A 95 -5.20 11.53 7.88
N VAL A 96 -4.53 10.91 8.86
CA VAL A 96 -3.14 10.47 8.73
C VAL A 96 -3.00 9.45 7.59
N TYR A 97 -3.93 8.50 7.47
CA TYR A 97 -3.97 7.56 6.35
C TYR A 97 -4.10 8.29 5.02
N LEU A 98 -5.07 9.19 4.89
CA LEU A 98 -5.36 9.86 3.62
C LEU A 98 -4.21 10.79 3.18
N PHE A 99 -3.80 11.71 4.06
CA PHE A 99 -2.75 12.69 3.74
C PHE A 99 -1.36 12.05 3.69
N GLY A 100 -1.05 11.12 4.59
CA GLY A 100 0.19 10.38 4.57
C GLY A 100 0.34 9.53 3.32
N SER A 101 -0.72 8.83 2.92
CA SER A 101 -0.76 8.05 1.69
C SER A 101 -0.63 8.92 0.45
N ALA A 102 -1.31 10.06 0.40
CA ALA A 102 -1.19 11.01 -0.70
C ALA A 102 0.24 11.56 -0.83
N LEU A 103 0.86 11.95 0.30
CA LEU A 103 2.24 12.44 0.31
C LEU A 103 3.24 11.38 -0.17
N LEU A 104 3.13 10.15 0.32
CA LEU A 104 3.96 9.04 -0.14
C LEU A 104 3.77 8.76 -1.63
N LEU A 105 2.53 8.79 -2.11
CA LEU A 105 2.23 8.59 -3.52
C LEU A 105 2.81 9.68 -4.41
N ILE A 106 2.67 10.95 -4.02
CA ILE A 106 3.27 12.09 -4.76
C ILE A 106 4.79 11.92 -4.79
N SER A 107 5.42 11.63 -3.64
CA SER A 107 6.86 11.37 -3.55
C SER A 107 7.29 10.22 -4.46
N TYR A 108 6.51 9.15 -4.52
CA TYR A 108 6.74 8.00 -5.38
C TYR A 108 6.73 8.38 -6.87
N TRP A 109 5.74 9.15 -7.30
CA TRP A 109 5.64 9.61 -8.69
C TRP A 109 6.78 10.57 -9.07
N VAL A 110 7.15 11.49 -8.16
CA VAL A 110 8.31 12.39 -8.36
C VAL A 110 9.59 11.58 -8.53
N VAL A 111 9.84 10.58 -7.66
CA VAL A 111 11.02 9.72 -7.77
C VAL A 111 11.01 8.92 -9.09
N TRP A 112 9.83 8.44 -9.55
CA TRP A 112 9.71 7.78 -10.85
C TRP A 112 10.06 8.70 -12.01
N ILE A 113 9.55 9.93 -12.03
CA ILE A 113 9.89 10.94 -13.06
C ILE A 113 11.40 11.16 -13.10
N LEU A 114 12.01 11.37 -11.92
CA LEU A 114 13.46 11.54 -11.81
C LEU A 114 14.25 10.29 -12.21
N TYR A 115 13.70 9.09 -11.98
CA TYR A 115 14.32 7.82 -12.36
C TYR A 115 14.27 7.60 -13.87
N PHE A 116 13.20 8.00 -14.54
CA PHE A 116 13.09 7.96 -16.00
C PHE A 116 14.11 8.90 -16.69
N HIS A 117 14.43 10.04 -16.07
CA HIS A 117 15.44 10.95 -16.60
C HIS A 117 16.87 10.42 -16.40
N LYS A 118 17.19 9.97 -15.21
CA LYS A 118 18.51 9.41 -14.88
C LYS A 118 18.36 8.32 -13.85
N GLN A 119 18.68 7.10 -14.25
CA GLN A 119 18.67 5.94 -13.37
C GLN A 119 19.87 6.02 -12.42
N THR A 120 19.60 6.04 -11.12
CA THR A 120 20.62 6.00 -10.06
C THR A 120 20.21 5.02 -8.99
N TYR A 121 21.19 4.41 -8.33
CA TYR A 121 20.93 3.44 -7.27
C TYR A 121 20.11 4.02 -6.11
N GLY A 122 20.38 5.27 -5.69
CA GLY A 122 19.61 5.92 -4.64
C GLY A 122 18.12 6.05 -4.96
N LYS A 123 17.78 6.42 -6.19
CA LYS A 123 16.38 6.49 -6.64
C LYS A 123 15.74 5.10 -6.71
N GLN A 124 16.51 4.09 -7.14
CA GLN A 124 16.06 2.71 -7.18
C GLN A 124 15.69 2.20 -5.78
N ILE A 125 16.51 2.50 -4.77
CA ILE A 125 16.20 2.17 -3.37
C ILE A 125 15.00 2.99 -2.85
N ALA A 126 14.90 4.28 -3.18
CA ALA A 126 13.74 5.09 -2.80
C ALA A 126 12.43 4.52 -3.36
N LEU A 127 12.44 4.05 -4.63
CA LEU A 127 11.29 3.37 -5.24
C LEU A 127 10.94 2.03 -4.57
N ALA A 128 11.86 1.40 -3.86
CA ALA A 128 11.59 0.20 -3.07
C ALA A 128 11.06 0.53 -1.67
N VAL A 129 11.56 1.61 -1.05
CA VAL A 129 11.19 2.01 0.32
C VAL A 129 9.81 2.65 0.39
N ILE A 130 9.47 3.53 -0.57
CA ILE A 130 8.21 4.29 -0.51
C ILE A 130 6.97 3.39 -0.52
N PRO A 131 6.82 2.38 -1.41
CA PRO A 131 5.70 1.44 -1.35
C PRO A 131 5.64 0.63 -0.05
N THR A 132 6.80 0.29 0.50
CA THR A 132 6.90 -0.39 1.81
C THR A 132 6.31 0.48 2.90
N CYS A 133 6.71 1.76 2.97
CA CYS A 133 6.15 2.72 3.92
C CYS A 133 4.64 2.90 3.72
N GLN A 134 4.16 2.88 2.49
CA GLN A 134 2.73 2.98 2.17
C GLN A 134 1.93 1.81 2.76
N PHE A 135 2.39 0.56 2.60
CA PHE A 135 1.71 -0.61 3.15
C PHE A 135 1.74 -0.63 4.68
N VAL A 136 2.88 -0.28 5.29
CA VAL A 136 3.01 -0.22 6.75
C VAL A 136 2.14 0.90 7.33
N LEU A 137 2.15 2.10 6.74
CA LEU A 137 1.28 3.21 7.15
C LEU A 137 -0.19 2.81 7.10
N SER A 138 -0.62 2.19 6.01
CA SER A 138 -1.99 1.70 5.84
C SER A 138 -2.35 0.67 6.91
N GLY A 139 -1.47 -0.29 7.17
CA GLY A 139 -1.69 -1.31 8.19
C GLY A 139 -1.78 -0.74 9.61
N VAL A 140 -0.91 0.21 9.96
CA VAL A 140 -0.91 0.85 11.28
C VAL A 140 -2.16 1.70 11.49
N THR A 141 -2.52 2.54 10.51
CA THR A 141 -3.68 3.44 10.62
C THR A 141 -5.01 2.70 10.64
N MET A 142 -5.10 1.55 9.96
CA MET A 142 -6.29 0.68 9.94
C MET A 142 -6.26 -0.40 11.03
N ARG A 143 -5.23 -0.46 11.88
CA ARG A 143 -4.99 -1.53 12.87
C ARG A 143 -4.96 -2.94 12.28
N TYR A 144 -4.52 -3.06 11.03
CA TYR A 144 -4.51 -4.32 10.32
C TYR A 144 -3.15 -5.03 10.44
N GLY A 145 -2.97 -5.83 11.49
CA GLY A 145 -1.70 -6.49 11.83
C GLY A 145 -1.14 -7.37 10.70
N LEU A 146 -2.01 -8.05 9.95
CA LEU A 146 -1.62 -8.85 8.81
C LEU A 146 -0.93 -8.01 7.72
N LEU A 147 -1.52 -6.85 7.40
CA LEU A 147 -0.94 -5.92 6.41
C LEU A 147 0.41 -5.35 6.90
N ILE A 148 0.54 -5.08 8.20
CA ILE A 148 1.82 -4.63 8.78
C ILE A 148 2.90 -5.73 8.59
N THR A 149 2.57 -6.97 8.95
CA THR A 149 3.51 -8.10 8.83
C THR A 149 3.95 -8.31 7.39
N PHE A 150 2.98 -8.37 6.46
CA PHE A 150 3.29 -8.51 5.03
C PHE A 150 4.09 -7.31 4.50
N GLY A 151 3.79 -6.09 4.95
CA GLY A 151 4.51 -4.88 4.59
C GLY A 151 5.97 -4.89 5.00
N ILE A 152 6.26 -5.36 6.22
CA ILE A 152 7.64 -5.51 6.72
C ILE A 152 8.40 -6.58 5.93
N VAL A 153 7.79 -7.76 5.73
CA VAL A 153 8.40 -8.85 4.95
C VAL A 153 8.66 -8.40 3.51
N PHE A 154 7.70 -7.73 2.89
CA PHE A 154 7.85 -7.14 1.56
C PHE A 154 9.00 -6.13 1.54
N GLY A 155 9.10 -5.23 2.51
CA GLY A 155 10.15 -4.23 2.57
C GLY A 155 11.55 -4.85 2.59
N ILE A 156 11.76 -5.83 3.47
CA ILE A 156 13.05 -6.55 3.59
C ILE A 156 13.39 -7.24 2.26
N ALA A 157 12.47 -8.02 1.71
CA ALA A 157 12.69 -8.77 0.48
C ALA A 157 12.90 -7.84 -0.72
N HIS A 158 12.05 -6.80 -0.84
CA HIS A 158 12.09 -5.87 -1.98
C HIS A 158 13.36 -5.01 -1.99
N ILE A 159 13.80 -4.48 -0.84
CA ILE A 159 15.06 -3.76 -0.73
C ILE A 159 16.24 -4.69 -1.04
N TYR A 160 16.22 -5.94 -0.55
CA TYR A 160 17.25 -6.93 -0.85
C TYR A 160 17.35 -7.22 -2.34
N VAL A 161 16.23 -7.57 -2.99
CA VAL A 161 16.19 -7.86 -4.44
C VAL A 161 16.61 -6.64 -5.25
N THR A 162 16.13 -5.45 -4.88
CA THR A 162 16.49 -4.19 -5.53
C THR A 162 17.99 -3.90 -5.41
N SER A 163 18.60 -4.15 -4.24
CA SER A 163 20.04 -3.93 -4.04
C SER A 163 20.91 -4.88 -4.88
N LYS A 164 20.43 -6.08 -5.18
CA LYS A 164 21.11 -7.03 -6.10
C LYS A 164 20.94 -6.64 -7.57
N ASN A 165 19.86 -5.96 -7.91
CA ASN A 165 19.55 -5.44 -9.24
C ASN A 165 20.10 -4.01 -9.46
N ARG A 166 21.18 -3.65 -8.77
CA ARG A 166 21.80 -2.31 -8.83
C ARG A 166 22.04 -1.87 -10.29
N VAL A 167 21.58 -0.67 -10.60
CA VAL A 167 21.96 0.05 -11.81
C VAL A 167 23.40 0.55 -11.63
N ALA A 168 24.24 0.30 -12.64
CA ALA A 168 25.63 0.75 -12.66
C ALA A 168 25.72 2.28 -12.78
#